data_82ab3240c6591b5c743b482d5bd8c837
#
_entry.id   82ab3240c6591b5c743b482d5bd8c837
#
_cell.length_a   1.000
_cell.length_b   1.000
_cell.length_c   1.000
_cell.angle_alpha   90.00
_cell.angle_beta   90.00
_cell.angle_gamma   90.00
#
_symmetry.space_group_name_H-M   'P 1'
#
loop_
_entity.id
_entity.type
_entity.pdbx_description
1 polymer ?
#
loop_
_entity_poly.entity_id
_entity_poly.type
_entity_poly.pdbx_seq_one_letter_code
_entity_poly.pdbx_strand_id
1 'polypeptide(L)'
;MTAGRKLQACVRNCAKGLLEHYVPSIKACSPHTKRNYKISVKLYVEFLRVIKGTTPETLSAECFCMEYIMEWIIWLKENRGCSPATCNVRLSALRVFLKYLSFRDISYMSVFLQAENVPNEKNSKRKVIGLSKQAVDVLLSMPNQGSTIGFRDY
;
A
#
# COMPACT_ATOMS: atom_id res chain seq x y z
N MET A 1 -32.32 11.77 1.59
CA MET A 1 -31.04 11.15 1.21
C MET A 1 -30.30 10.79 2.48
N THR A 2 -30.11 9.51 2.77
CA THR A 2 -29.51 9.01 4.01
C THR A 2 -28.00 9.34 4.06
N ALA A 3 -27.50 9.67 5.25
CA ALA A 3 -26.11 10.04 5.50
C ALA A 3 -25.10 9.03 4.90
N GLY A 4 -25.43 7.74 4.91
CA GLY A 4 -24.59 6.69 4.33
C GLY A 4 -24.35 6.79 2.81
N ARG A 5 -25.35 7.21 2.02
CA ARG A 5 -25.15 7.42 0.56
C ARG A 5 -24.20 8.57 0.25
N LYS A 6 -24.26 9.66 1.06
CA LYS A 6 -23.33 10.78 0.93
C LYS A 6 -21.91 10.37 1.24
N LEU A 7 -21.72 9.56 2.28
CA LEU A 7 -20.40 9.09 2.70
C LEU A 7 -19.77 8.11 1.71
N GLN A 8 -20.58 7.19 1.15
CA GLN A 8 -20.13 6.27 0.09
C GLN A 8 -19.70 7.02 -1.18
N ALA A 9 -20.52 7.99 -1.60
CA ALA A 9 -20.15 8.85 -2.72
C ALA A 9 -18.87 9.63 -2.42
N CYS A 10 -18.69 10.09 -1.17
CA CYS A 10 -17.47 10.73 -0.71
C CYS A 10 -16.27 9.78 -0.77
N VAL A 11 -16.34 8.59 -0.19
CA VAL A 11 -15.24 7.62 -0.19
C VAL A 11 -14.88 7.17 -1.61
N ARG A 12 -15.88 6.92 -2.48
CA ARG A 12 -15.65 6.57 -3.88
C ARG A 12 -15.01 7.72 -4.66
N ASN A 13 -15.53 8.93 -4.51
CA ASN A 13 -15.01 10.12 -5.16
C ASN A 13 -13.63 10.48 -4.61
N CYS A 14 -13.38 10.29 -3.31
CA CYS A 14 -12.08 10.47 -2.71
C CYS A 14 -11.08 9.42 -3.17
N ALA A 15 -11.46 8.15 -3.31
CA ALA A 15 -10.59 7.12 -3.87
C ALA A 15 -10.21 7.45 -5.33
N LYS A 16 -11.16 7.95 -6.12
CA LYS A 16 -10.90 8.43 -7.48
C LYS A 16 -10.01 9.68 -7.47
N GLY A 17 -10.31 10.66 -6.65
CA GLY A 17 -9.51 11.88 -6.50
C GLY A 17 -8.09 11.61 -5.97
N LEU A 18 -7.92 10.67 -5.04
CA LEU A 18 -6.59 10.21 -4.62
C LEU A 18 -5.79 9.68 -5.81
N LEU A 19 -6.37 8.78 -6.60
CA LEU A 19 -5.67 8.07 -7.67
C LEU A 19 -5.44 8.93 -8.92
N GLU A 20 -6.33 9.88 -9.21
CA GLU A 20 -6.28 10.69 -10.44
C GLU A 20 -5.58 12.03 -10.23
N HIS A 21 -5.65 12.61 -9.04
CA HIS A 21 -5.13 13.96 -8.77
C HIS A 21 -4.03 13.99 -7.71
N TYR A 22 -4.26 13.45 -6.51
CA TYR A 22 -3.33 13.59 -5.39
C TYR A 22 -2.05 12.79 -5.59
N VAL A 23 -2.16 11.53 -5.97
CA VAL A 23 -1.00 10.64 -6.14
C VAL A 23 -0.08 11.09 -7.28
N PRO A 24 -0.60 11.50 -8.46
CA PRO A 24 0.24 12.01 -9.54
C PRO A 24 0.89 13.36 -9.26
N SER A 25 0.22 14.26 -8.51
CA SER A 25 0.69 15.64 -8.31
C SER A 25 1.70 15.80 -7.18
N ILE A 26 1.63 14.96 -6.12
CA ILE A 26 2.49 15.10 -4.93
C ILE A 26 3.66 14.11 -4.91
N LYS A 27 3.50 12.96 -5.54
CA LYS A 27 4.58 11.98 -5.67
C LYS A 27 4.66 11.62 -7.14
N ALA A 28 5.81 11.89 -7.78
CA ALA A 28 6.12 11.34 -9.11
C ALA A 28 5.91 9.81 -9.06
N CYS A 29 4.68 9.38 -9.28
CA CYS A 29 4.23 8.06 -8.90
C CYS A 29 4.24 7.16 -10.12
N SER A 30 4.98 6.06 -10.03
CA SER A 30 4.98 5.06 -11.07
C SER A 30 3.56 4.46 -11.27
N PRO A 31 3.23 3.98 -12.48
CA PRO A 31 1.96 3.28 -12.71
C PRO A 31 1.74 2.11 -11.74
N HIS A 32 2.82 1.44 -11.31
CA HIS A 32 2.78 0.36 -10.31
C HIS A 32 2.30 0.84 -8.94
N THR A 33 2.76 2.00 -8.48
CA THR A 33 2.33 2.57 -7.18
C THR A 33 0.85 2.91 -7.22
N LYS A 34 0.38 3.54 -8.29
CA LYS A 34 -1.04 3.85 -8.51
C LYS A 34 -1.91 2.60 -8.49
N ARG A 35 -1.47 1.54 -9.18
CA ARG A 35 -2.14 0.24 -9.19
C ARG A 35 -2.19 -0.37 -7.78
N ASN A 36 -1.08 -0.32 -7.02
CA ASN A 36 -1.01 -0.84 -5.66
C ASN A 36 -1.97 -0.13 -4.71
N TYR A 37 -2.09 1.20 -4.78
CA TYR A 37 -3.06 1.95 -4.00
C TYR A 37 -4.50 1.54 -4.32
N LYS A 38 -4.84 1.47 -5.62
CA LYS A 38 -6.16 1.03 -6.07
C LYS A 38 -6.52 -0.36 -5.55
N ILE A 39 -5.59 -1.32 -5.66
CA ILE A 39 -5.80 -2.69 -5.19
C ILE A 39 -5.97 -2.72 -3.67
N SER A 40 -5.15 -1.97 -2.91
CA SER A 40 -5.20 -1.97 -1.45
C SER A 40 -6.52 -1.44 -0.92
N VAL A 41 -7.00 -0.31 -1.44
CA VAL A 41 -8.30 0.26 -1.06
C VAL A 41 -9.44 -0.69 -1.44
N LYS A 42 -9.38 -1.31 -2.63
CA LYS A 42 -10.39 -2.29 -3.07
C LYS A 42 -10.43 -3.50 -2.14
N LEU A 43 -9.28 -4.04 -1.74
CA LEU A 43 -9.19 -5.18 -0.83
C LEU A 43 -9.72 -4.84 0.57
N TYR A 44 -9.48 -3.61 1.06
CA TYR A 44 -10.03 -3.18 2.33
C TYR A 44 -11.57 -3.11 2.29
N VAL A 45 -12.12 -2.52 1.26
CA VAL A 45 -13.59 -2.45 1.08
C VAL A 45 -14.19 -3.85 0.91
N GLU A 46 -13.49 -4.77 0.24
CA GLU A 46 -13.92 -6.17 0.11
C GLU A 46 -13.93 -6.86 1.48
N PHE A 47 -12.89 -6.69 2.30
CA PHE A 47 -12.83 -7.18 3.66
C PHE A 47 -14.01 -6.66 4.51
N LEU A 48 -14.26 -5.36 4.49
CA LEU A 48 -15.40 -4.77 5.21
C LEU A 48 -16.73 -5.38 4.77
N ARG A 49 -16.91 -5.60 3.47
CA ARG A 49 -18.13 -6.21 2.95
C ARG A 49 -18.29 -7.67 3.38
N VAL A 50 -17.24 -8.47 3.24
CA VAL A 50 -17.32 -9.94 3.43
C VAL A 50 -17.29 -10.31 4.90
N ILE A 51 -16.43 -9.66 5.70
CA ILE A 51 -16.22 -10.04 7.11
C ILE A 51 -17.08 -9.23 8.06
N LYS A 52 -17.25 -7.92 7.79
CA LYS A 52 -18.02 -7.02 8.66
C LYS A 52 -19.45 -6.80 8.20
N GLY A 53 -19.84 -7.36 7.05
CA GLY A 53 -21.18 -7.14 6.48
C GLY A 53 -21.48 -5.68 6.16
N THR A 54 -20.44 -4.84 6.04
CA THR A 54 -20.60 -3.42 5.78
C THR A 54 -21.16 -3.21 4.38
N THR A 55 -22.32 -2.57 4.31
CA THR A 55 -22.91 -2.14 3.05
C THR A 55 -22.45 -0.73 2.72
N PRO A 56 -22.63 -0.30 1.46
CA PRO A 56 -22.36 1.09 1.08
C PRO A 56 -23.06 2.13 1.96
N GLU A 57 -24.24 1.79 2.46
CA GLU A 57 -25.08 2.67 3.28
C GLU A 57 -24.60 2.76 4.73
N THR A 58 -23.93 1.71 5.22
CA THR A 58 -23.41 1.62 6.61
C THR A 58 -21.92 1.98 6.71
N LEU A 59 -21.27 2.30 5.59
CA LEU A 59 -19.87 2.71 5.59
C LEU A 59 -19.72 4.06 6.34
N SER A 60 -18.95 4.05 7.42
CA SER A 60 -18.66 5.23 8.27
C SER A 60 -17.15 5.36 8.52
N ALA A 61 -16.73 6.46 9.14
CA ALA A 61 -15.33 6.62 9.56
C ALA A 61 -14.90 5.52 10.54
N GLU A 62 -15.80 5.05 11.39
CA GLU A 62 -15.56 3.96 12.34
C GLU A 62 -15.15 2.65 11.68
N CYS A 63 -15.55 2.42 10.41
CA CYS A 63 -15.10 1.27 9.62
C CYS A 63 -13.60 1.27 9.32
N PHE A 64 -12.88 2.34 9.67
CA PHE A 64 -11.44 2.48 9.50
C PHE A 64 -10.69 2.54 10.84
N CYS A 65 -11.30 2.05 11.92
CA CYS A 65 -10.66 1.98 13.24
C CYS A 65 -9.45 1.02 13.23
N MET A 66 -8.59 1.17 14.23
CA MET A 66 -7.36 0.38 14.36
C MET A 66 -7.64 -1.13 14.38
N GLU A 67 -8.69 -1.55 15.11
CA GLU A 67 -9.09 -2.95 15.25
C GLU A 67 -9.43 -3.57 13.89
N TYR A 68 -10.21 -2.88 13.07
CA TYR A 68 -10.58 -3.37 11.73
C TYR A 68 -9.38 -3.44 10.79
N ILE A 69 -8.45 -2.49 10.92
CA ILE A 69 -7.21 -2.51 10.12
C ILE A 69 -6.33 -3.71 10.53
N MET A 70 -6.21 -4.01 11.82
CA MET A 70 -5.45 -5.17 12.31
C MET A 70 -6.08 -6.48 11.85
N GLU A 71 -7.40 -6.64 11.98
CA GLU A 71 -8.11 -7.81 11.47
C GLU A 71 -7.95 -7.96 9.94
N TRP A 72 -7.96 -6.86 9.20
CA TRP A 72 -7.71 -6.89 7.77
C TRP A 72 -6.32 -7.40 7.41
N ILE A 73 -5.29 -7.04 8.18
CA ILE A 73 -3.93 -7.57 7.98
C ILE A 73 -3.89 -9.08 8.19
N ILE A 74 -4.59 -9.59 9.21
CA ILE A 74 -4.73 -11.03 9.47
C ILE A 74 -5.46 -11.69 8.29
N TRP A 75 -6.58 -11.12 7.85
CA TRP A 75 -7.34 -11.61 6.70
C TRP A 75 -6.51 -11.65 5.40
N LEU A 76 -5.64 -10.65 5.17
CA LEU A 76 -4.73 -10.64 4.02
C LEU A 76 -3.76 -11.83 4.06
N LYS A 77 -3.26 -12.20 5.23
CA LYS A 77 -2.35 -13.35 5.39
C LYS A 77 -3.07 -14.67 5.18
N GLU A 78 -4.21 -14.85 5.83
CA GLU A 78 -4.94 -16.13 5.88
C GLU A 78 -5.73 -16.40 4.59
N ASN A 79 -6.47 -15.42 4.09
CA ASN A 79 -7.37 -15.60 2.95
C ASN A 79 -6.74 -15.24 1.59
N ARG A 80 -5.66 -14.45 1.60
CA ARG A 80 -5.00 -14.00 0.36
C ARG A 80 -3.55 -14.48 0.25
N GLY A 81 -3.03 -15.19 1.25
CA GLY A 81 -1.64 -15.68 1.26
C GLY A 81 -0.60 -14.57 1.12
N CYS A 82 -0.91 -13.35 1.58
CA CYS A 82 0.00 -12.22 1.44
C CYS A 82 1.22 -12.37 2.34
N SER A 83 2.40 -12.14 1.80
CA SER A 83 3.62 -12.05 2.61
C SER A 83 3.59 -10.82 3.52
N PRO A 84 4.37 -10.81 4.64
CA PRO A 84 4.49 -9.65 5.52
C PRO A 84 4.86 -8.36 4.77
N ALA A 85 5.78 -8.44 3.80
CA ALA A 85 6.14 -7.31 2.96
C ALA A 85 4.95 -6.77 2.16
N THR A 86 4.14 -7.67 1.60
CA THR A 86 2.91 -7.29 0.88
C THR A 86 1.90 -6.64 1.80
N CYS A 87 1.69 -7.18 3.02
CA CYS A 87 0.81 -6.59 4.03
C CYS A 87 1.25 -5.16 4.38
N ASN A 88 2.55 -4.93 4.57
CA ASN A 88 3.09 -3.59 4.86
C ASN A 88 2.87 -2.60 3.70
N VAL A 89 3.03 -3.05 2.46
CA VAL A 89 2.72 -2.21 1.27
C VAL A 89 1.23 -1.86 1.23
N ARG A 90 0.35 -2.82 1.54
CA ARG A 90 -1.11 -2.61 1.60
C ARG A 90 -1.50 -1.64 2.72
N LEU A 91 -0.91 -1.81 3.92
CA LEU A 91 -1.12 -0.92 5.06
C LEU A 91 -0.67 0.51 4.75
N SER A 92 0.52 0.67 4.16
CA SER A 92 1.03 1.99 3.76
C SER A 92 0.11 2.69 2.75
N ALA A 93 -0.45 1.94 1.81
CA ALA A 93 -1.42 2.47 0.84
C ALA A 93 -2.72 2.93 1.51
N LEU A 94 -3.22 2.16 2.51
CA LEU A 94 -4.41 2.52 3.27
C LEU A 94 -4.18 3.78 4.11
N ARG A 95 -3.02 3.91 4.77
CA ARG A 95 -2.63 5.13 5.51
C ARG A 95 -2.63 6.37 4.62
N VAL A 96 -2.05 6.28 3.43
CA VAL A 96 -2.06 7.39 2.46
C VAL A 96 -3.49 7.75 2.06
N PHE A 97 -4.36 6.76 1.91
CA PHE A 97 -5.78 6.99 1.60
C PHE A 97 -6.50 7.69 2.76
N LEU A 98 -6.31 7.24 4.01
CA LEU A 98 -6.92 7.86 5.19
C LEU A 98 -6.37 9.28 5.42
N LYS A 99 -5.09 9.49 5.20
CA LYS A 99 -4.48 10.84 5.22
C LYS A 99 -5.13 11.76 4.20
N TYR A 100 -5.37 11.29 3.00
CA TYR A 100 -6.06 12.07 1.98
C TYR A 100 -7.53 12.38 2.36
N LEU A 101 -8.22 11.41 2.99
CA LEU A 101 -9.58 11.62 3.50
C LEU A 101 -9.59 12.67 4.61
N SER A 102 -8.64 12.64 5.55
CA SER A 102 -8.56 13.58 6.68
C SER A 102 -8.35 15.03 6.25
N PHE A 103 -7.71 15.27 5.09
CA PHE A 103 -7.60 16.62 4.52
C PHE A 103 -8.91 17.12 3.91
N ARG A 104 -9.85 16.26 3.61
CA ARG A 104 -11.13 16.60 3.02
C ARG A 104 -12.27 16.64 4.03
N ASP A 105 -12.16 15.83 5.07
CA ASP A 105 -13.16 15.71 6.11
C ASP A 105 -12.45 15.40 7.44
N ILE A 106 -12.57 16.33 8.38
CA ILE A 106 -11.94 16.26 9.70
C ILE A 106 -12.37 15.02 10.49
N SER A 107 -13.54 14.46 10.22
CA SER A 107 -14.02 13.25 10.87
C SER A 107 -13.11 12.04 10.69
N TYR A 108 -12.30 12.03 9.63
CA TYR A 108 -11.30 10.98 9.35
C TYR A 108 -9.94 11.20 10.04
N MET A 109 -9.72 12.33 10.72
CA MET A 109 -8.44 12.61 11.36
C MET A 109 -8.11 11.60 12.47
N SER A 110 -9.08 11.28 13.31
CA SER A 110 -8.90 10.32 14.41
C SER A 110 -8.54 8.92 13.88
N VAL A 111 -9.23 8.43 12.85
CA VAL A 111 -8.96 7.11 12.28
C VAL A 111 -7.66 7.08 11.48
N PHE A 112 -7.27 8.19 10.87
CA PHE A 112 -5.95 8.32 10.26
C PHE A 112 -4.84 8.17 11.31
N LEU A 113 -4.93 8.86 12.45
CA LEU A 113 -3.96 8.74 13.54
C LEU A 113 -3.92 7.32 14.14
N GLN A 114 -5.07 6.67 14.26
CA GLN A 114 -5.13 5.26 14.66
C GLN A 114 -4.42 4.34 13.65
N ALA A 115 -4.62 4.55 12.37
CA ALA A 115 -3.97 3.76 11.32
C ALA A 115 -2.44 3.94 11.30
N GLU A 116 -1.93 5.13 11.64
CA GLU A 116 -0.48 5.37 11.77
C GLU A 116 0.13 4.54 12.92
N ASN A 117 -0.63 4.29 13.99
CA ASN A 117 -0.18 3.52 15.15
C ASN A 117 -0.24 1.99 14.93
N VAL A 118 -0.86 1.48 13.88
CA VAL A 118 -0.85 0.04 13.56
C VAL A 118 0.59 -0.37 13.26
N PRO A 119 1.16 -1.39 13.93
CA PRO A 119 2.54 -1.80 13.68
C PRO A 119 2.70 -2.45 12.30
N ASN A 120 3.87 -2.29 11.71
CA ASN A 120 4.22 -3.03 10.51
C ASN A 120 4.54 -4.49 10.86
N GLU A 121 4.21 -5.40 9.97
CA GLU A 121 4.58 -6.82 10.07
C GLU A 121 6.10 -6.99 9.96
N LYS A 122 6.65 -7.87 10.81
CA LYS A 122 8.09 -8.19 10.77
C LYS A 122 8.42 -8.97 9.50
N ASN A 123 9.34 -8.46 8.70
CA ASN A 123 9.90 -9.17 7.57
C ASN A 123 11.16 -9.90 7.99
N SER A 124 11.24 -11.21 7.74
CA SER A 124 12.51 -11.90 7.75
C SER A 124 13.35 -11.40 6.56
N LYS A 125 14.41 -10.65 6.83
CA LYS A 125 15.37 -10.28 5.78
C LYS A 125 16.00 -11.58 5.28
N ARG A 126 15.76 -11.94 4.02
CA ARG A 126 16.56 -12.99 3.38
C ARG A 126 18.01 -12.53 3.42
N LYS A 127 18.87 -13.37 4.01
CA LYS A 127 20.31 -13.14 3.97
C LYS A 127 20.71 -13.22 2.49
N VAL A 128 21.09 -12.10 1.93
CA VAL A 128 21.64 -12.06 0.58
C VAL A 128 23.02 -12.74 0.68
N ILE A 129 23.16 -13.90 0.06
CA ILE A 129 24.45 -14.56 -0.08
C ILE A 129 25.19 -13.72 -1.13
N GLY A 130 26.16 -12.95 -0.67
CA GLY A 130 27.05 -12.19 -1.56
C GLY A 130 27.87 -13.13 -2.44
N LEU A 131 28.32 -12.64 -3.56
CA LEU A 131 29.28 -13.36 -4.40
C LEU A 131 30.59 -13.55 -3.62
N SER A 132 31.24 -14.70 -3.80
CA SER A 132 32.58 -14.91 -3.27
C SER A 132 33.57 -13.93 -3.93
N LYS A 133 34.67 -13.61 -3.25
CA LYS A 133 35.70 -12.73 -3.82
C LYS A 133 36.16 -13.22 -5.20
N GLN A 134 36.39 -14.53 -5.36
CA GLN A 134 36.77 -15.16 -6.64
C GLN A 134 35.72 -14.94 -7.73
N ALA A 135 34.41 -15.07 -7.39
CA ALA A 135 33.34 -14.81 -8.35
C ALA A 135 33.28 -13.34 -8.77
N VAL A 136 33.55 -12.41 -7.83
CA VAL A 136 33.65 -10.98 -8.14
C VAL A 136 34.84 -10.70 -9.06
N ASP A 137 36.01 -11.27 -8.79
CA ASP A 137 37.22 -11.08 -9.59
C ASP A 137 37.00 -11.60 -11.04
N VAL A 138 36.35 -12.76 -11.17
CA VAL A 138 35.96 -13.30 -12.48
C VAL A 138 34.99 -12.38 -13.23
N LEU A 139 33.95 -11.91 -12.57
CA LEU A 139 32.97 -11.00 -13.16
C LEU A 139 33.61 -9.68 -13.63
N LEU A 140 34.53 -9.14 -12.84
CA LEU A 140 35.23 -7.90 -13.18
C LEU A 140 36.25 -8.09 -14.33
N SER A 141 36.75 -9.30 -14.55
CA SER A 141 37.64 -9.61 -15.67
C SER A 141 36.93 -9.90 -16.99
N MET A 142 35.62 -10.11 -16.97
CA MET A 142 34.84 -10.45 -18.17
C MET A 142 34.64 -9.30 -19.18
N PRO A 143 34.48 -8.00 -18.76
CA PRO A 143 34.25 -6.92 -19.71
C PRO A 143 35.41 -6.80 -20.72
N ASN A 144 35.08 -6.77 -22.00
CA ASN A 144 36.08 -6.56 -23.05
C ASN A 144 36.51 -5.10 -23.08
N GLN A 145 37.66 -4.80 -22.47
CA GLN A 145 38.21 -3.44 -22.37
C GLN A 145 38.59 -2.85 -23.75
N GLY A 146 38.68 -3.65 -24.78
CA GLY A 146 38.94 -3.21 -26.16
C GLY A 146 37.72 -2.59 -26.86
N SER A 147 36.55 -2.61 -26.25
CA SER A 147 35.35 -1.96 -26.75
C SER A 147 34.89 -0.79 -25.83
N THR A 148 34.30 0.24 -26.41
CA THR A 148 33.81 1.41 -25.70
C THR A 148 32.79 1.03 -24.62
N ILE A 149 31.93 0.04 -24.88
CA ILE A 149 30.92 -0.47 -23.94
C ILE A 149 31.60 -1.26 -22.81
N GLY A 150 32.49 -2.16 -23.13
CA GLY A 150 33.18 -2.97 -22.14
C GLY A 150 34.10 -2.15 -21.23
N PHE A 151 34.71 -1.07 -21.74
CA PHE A 151 35.49 -0.13 -20.93
C PHE A 151 34.62 0.65 -19.94
N ARG A 152 33.41 1.02 -20.33
CA ARG A 152 32.44 1.67 -19.42
C ARG A 152 31.97 0.74 -18.30
N ASP A 153 31.82 -0.55 -18.58
CA ASP A 153 31.26 -1.55 -17.66
C ASP A 153 32.35 -2.21 -16.77
N TYR A 154 33.63 -1.82 -16.94
CA TYR A 154 34.79 -2.21 -16.11
C TYR A 154 34.88 -1.27 -14.92
#